data_02719bd4a7a4e5393cadf0ed667e42d3
#
_entry.id   02719bd4a7a4e5393cadf0ed667e42d3
#
_cell.length_a   1.000
_cell.length_b   1.000
_cell.length_c   1.000
_cell.angle_alpha   90.00
_cell.angle_beta   90.00
_cell.angle_gamma   90.00
#
_symmetry.space_group_name_H-M   'P 1'
#
loop_
_entity.id
_entity.type
_entity.pdbx_description
1 polymer ?
#
loop_
_entity_poly.entity_id
_entity_poly.type
_entity_poly.pdbx_seq_one_letter_code
_entity_poly.pdbx_strand_id
1 'polypeptide(L)'
;PYDDTPWQGTMRADNKDFVFFDNAYSSYVQTVPTLERALSERNQYDDKPFLDSANILDVAKKAGYTTSWFSNQGVFGEYDTAISLMAKTADTTKWSHESYAFSDRYDESLLPLLQSVDPSKNNFIVIHIMGSHIYYNDRYPHEFSKWKQGPYPDGQEAYANSQLYTDWLLQQIYTYGKEKLNLQAMVYFSDHGESLDKSH
;
A
#
# COMPACT_ATOMS: atom_id res chain seq x y z
N PRO A 1 -19.12 -0.18 -15.91
CA PRO A 1 -18.28 0.44 -14.91
C PRO A 1 -18.72 -0.01 -13.52
N TYR A 2 -17.79 -0.39 -12.69
CA TYR A 2 -18.00 -0.82 -11.32
C TYR A 2 -17.92 0.40 -10.40
N ASP A 3 -18.78 0.48 -9.39
CA ASP A 3 -18.65 1.42 -8.28
C ASP A 3 -17.82 0.73 -7.19
N ASP A 4 -16.53 0.68 -7.43
CA ASP A 4 -15.55 -0.10 -6.67
C ASP A 4 -14.70 0.75 -5.68
N THR A 5 -14.90 2.06 -5.68
CA THR A 5 -14.25 2.98 -4.74
C THR A 5 -15.25 3.97 -4.13
N PRO A 6 -16.33 3.49 -3.45
CA PRO A 6 -17.43 4.35 -2.98
C PRO A 6 -17.00 5.35 -1.91
N TRP A 7 -16.07 4.98 -1.00
CA TRP A 7 -15.57 5.90 0.01
C TRP A 7 -14.73 7.02 -0.62
N GLN A 8 -13.79 6.69 -1.49
CA GLN A 8 -13.00 7.68 -2.21
C GLN A 8 -13.89 8.58 -3.08
N GLY A 9 -14.92 8.02 -3.71
CA GLY A 9 -15.92 8.77 -4.46
C GLY A 9 -16.64 9.80 -3.61
N THR A 10 -17.05 9.43 -2.39
CA THR A 10 -17.65 10.36 -1.42
C THR A 10 -16.66 11.45 -1.01
N MET A 11 -15.41 11.08 -0.72
CA MET A 11 -14.37 12.06 -0.33
C MET A 11 -14.06 13.02 -1.47
N ARG A 12 -14.05 12.54 -2.71
CA ARG A 12 -13.85 13.39 -3.90
C ARG A 12 -14.98 14.42 -4.08
N ALA A 13 -16.20 14.02 -3.80
CA ALA A 13 -17.37 14.88 -4.00
C ALA A 13 -17.54 15.93 -2.88
N ASP A 14 -17.33 15.53 -1.63
CA ASP A 14 -17.84 16.24 -0.45
C ASP A 14 -16.73 16.81 0.46
N ASN A 15 -15.46 16.45 0.25
CA ASN A 15 -14.40 16.80 1.19
C ASN A 15 -13.26 17.58 0.55
N LYS A 16 -13.10 18.84 0.96
CA LYS A 16 -12.05 19.74 0.47
C LYS A 16 -10.65 19.37 0.99
N ASP A 17 -10.56 18.55 2.00
CA ASP A 17 -9.29 18.12 2.60
C ASP A 17 -8.65 16.95 1.80
N PHE A 18 -9.35 16.43 0.77
CA PHE A 18 -8.85 15.39 -0.12
C PHE A 18 -8.40 15.96 -1.46
N VAL A 19 -7.20 15.57 -1.88
CA VAL A 19 -6.63 15.90 -3.18
C VAL A 19 -6.50 14.62 -4.00
N PHE A 20 -7.09 14.60 -5.18
CA PHE A 20 -7.01 13.49 -6.11
C PHE A 20 -6.16 13.89 -7.33
N PHE A 21 -5.17 13.07 -7.65
CA PHE A 21 -4.29 13.28 -8.80
C PHE A 21 -4.80 12.47 -9.99
N ASP A 22 -5.40 13.14 -10.97
CA ASP A 22 -5.98 12.48 -12.14
C ASP A 22 -4.93 12.09 -13.19
N ASN A 23 -3.71 12.60 -13.08
CA ASN A 23 -2.61 12.37 -14.01
C ASN A 23 -1.36 11.89 -13.25
N ALA A 24 -1.49 10.76 -12.53
CA ALA A 24 -0.36 10.11 -11.88
C ALA A 24 0.15 8.96 -12.74
N TYR A 25 1.48 8.85 -12.88
CA TYR A 25 2.13 7.82 -13.68
C TYR A 25 3.21 7.14 -12.86
N SER A 26 3.26 5.81 -12.93
CA SER A 26 4.38 5.06 -12.38
C SER A 26 5.58 5.10 -13.33
N SER A 27 6.78 5.08 -12.77
CA SER A 27 8.01 5.05 -13.58
C SER A 27 8.30 3.68 -14.19
N TYR A 28 7.72 2.62 -13.63
CA TYR A 28 7.88 1.23 -14.06
C TYR A 28 6.56 0.47 -13.90
N VAL A 29 6.51 -0.73 -14.48
CA VAL A 29 5.37 -1.65 -14.40
C VAL A 29 5.54 -2.74 -13.33
N GLN A 30 6.53 -2.59 -12.45
CA GLN A 30 6.87 -3.55 -11.39
C GLN A 30 7.08 -2.82 -10.07
N THR A 31 6.67 -3.46 -8.97
CA THR A 31 6.72 -2.91 -7.61
C THR A 31 8.11 -2.43 -7.19
N VAL A 32 9.12 -3.30 -7.27
CA VAL A 32 10.44 -3.00 -6.73
C VAL A 32 11.07 -1.76 -7.39
N PRO A 33 11.23 -1.69 -8.72
CA PRO A 33 11.86 -0.53 -9.35
C PRO A 33 11.02 0.75 -9.23
N THR A 34 9.69 0.64 -9.09
CA THR A 34 8.82 1.80 -8.88
C THR A 34 8.96 2.36 -7.47
N LEU A 35 8.78 1.51 -6.45
CA LEU A 35 8.82 1.96 -5.06
C LEU A 35 10.23 2.37 -4.62
N GLU A 36 11.27 1.73 -5.16
CA GLU A 36 12.65 2.14 -4.93
C GLU A 36 12.88 3.61 -5.30
N ARG A 37 12.23 4.08 -6.36
CA ARG A 37 12.34 5.48 -6.81
C ARG A 37 11.32 6.41 -6.17
N ALA A 38 10.12 5.91 -5.92
CA ALA A 38 9.08 6.71 -5.28
C ALA A 38 9.40 7.03 -3.81
N LEU A 39 10.13 6.14 -3.13
CA LEU A 39 10.39 6.21 -1.69
C LEU A 39 11.86 6.50 -1.33
N SER A 40 12.70 6.82 -2.31
CA SER A 40 14.09 7.24 -2.08
C SER A 40 14.47 8.42 -2.97
N GLU A 41 15.66 8.95 -2.77
CA GLU A 41 16.22 9.99 -3.62
C GLU A 41 16.67 9.49 -5.01
N ARG A 42 16.64 8.16 -5.23
CA ARG A 42 16.90 7.60 -6.56
C ARG A 42 15.86 8.07 -7.57
N ASN A 43 16.32 8.29 -8.76
CA ASN A 43 15.46 8.67 -9.87
C ASN A 43 15.91 7.93 -11.15
N GLN A 44 15.22 8.16 -12.26
CA GLN A 44 15.51 7.51 -13.54
C GLN A 44 16.63 8.20 -14.34
N TYR A 45 17.20 9.28 -13.82
CA TYR A 45 18.17 10.13 -14.54
C TYR A 45 19.60 10.00 -14.00
N ASP A 46 19.79 9.29 -12.89
CA ASP A 46 21.08 9.02 -12.30
C ASP A 46 21.26 7.55 -11.94
N ASP A 47 22.52 7.11 -11.83
CA ASP A 47 22.89 5.74 -11.48
C ASP A 47 23.26 5.60 -10.00
N LYS A 48 22.75 6.49 -9.12
CA LYS A 48 23.06 6.42 -7.70
C LYS A 48 22.67 5.05 -7.13
N PRO A 49 23.58 4.30 -6.48
CA PRO A 49 23.25 3.02 -5.89
C PRO A 49 22.17 3.14 -4.83
N PHE A 50 21.29 2.15 -4.74
CA PHE A 50 20.20 2.15 -3.74
C PHE A 50 20.72 2.29 -2.31
N LEU A 51 21.79 1.55 -1.96
CA LEU A 51 22.36 1.56 -0.61
C LEU A 51 23.02 2.90 -0.21
N ASP A 52 23.38 3.72 -1.19
CA ASP A 52 23.92 5.05 -0.97
C ASP A 52 22.86 6.16 -1.02
N SER A 53 21.60 5.77 -1.22
CA SER A 53 20.48 6.68 -1.39
C SER A 53 19.68 6.81 -0.11
N ALA A 54 19.41 8.04 0.33
CA ALA A 54 18.49 8.28 1.42
C ALA A 54 17.07 7.89 1.01
N ASN A 55 16.35 7.22 1.90
CA ASN A 55 14.95 6.87 1.72
C ASN A 55 14.04 7.75 2.57
N ILE A 56 12.73 7.64 2.36
CA ILE A 56 11.75 8.49 3.05
C ILE A 56 11.76 8.29 4.58
N LEU A 57 12.12 7.10 5.07
CA LEU A 57 12.23 6.83 6.50
C LEU A 57 13.45 7.56 7.11
N ASP A 58 14.56 7.65 6.38
CA ASP A 58 15.74 8.41 6.81
C ASP A 58 15.41 9.90 6.94
N VAL A 59 14.63 10.44 5.98
CA VAL A 59 14.17 11.83 6.02
C VAL A 59 13.23 12.04 7.21
N ALA A 60 12.28 11.15 7.43
CA ALA A 60 11.34 11.22 8.55
C ALA A 60 12.06 11.17 9.90
N LYS A 61 13.03 10.27 10.07
CA LYS A 61 13.85 10.18 11.29
C LYS A 61 14.63 11.46 11.53
N LYS A 62 15.28 12.01 10.51
CA LYS A 62 15.97 13.31 10.62
C LYS A 62 15.05 14.44 11.01
N ALA A 63 13.79 14.39 10.61
CA ALA A 63 12.75 15.34 10.99
C ALA A 63 12.17 15.08 12.39
N GLY A 64 12.64 14.07 13.12
CA GLY A 64 12.23 13.78 14.50
C GLY A 64 11.00 12.88 14.61
N TYR A 65 10.63 12.16 13.54
CA TYR A 65 9.54 11.19 13.57
C TYR A 65 10.04 9.81 14.06
N THR A 66 9.17 9.12 14.79
CA THR A 66 9.28 7.68 15.00
C THR A 66 8.70 6.98 13.77
N THR A 67 9.46 6.07 13.18
CA THR A 67 9.10 5.45 11.89
C THR A 67 8.61 4.02 12.08
N SER A 68 7.53 3.67 11.38
CA SER A 68 6.99 2.31 11.34
C SER A 68 6.74 1.87 9.92
N TRP A 69 7.03 0.60 9.63
CA TRP A 69 6.68 -0.05 8.37
C TRP A 69 5.89 -1.32 8.65
N PHE A 70 4.65 -1.37 8.19
CA PHE A 70 3.77 -2.53 8.30
C PHE A 70 3.46 -3.06 6.91
N SER A 71 3.73 -4.33 6.65
CA SER A 71 3.61 -4.91 5.31
C SER A 71 2.83 -6.22 5.34
N ASN A 72 1.92 -6.38 4.37
CA ASN A 72 1.28 -7.64 4.03
C ASN A 72 1.96 -8.32 2.83
N GLN A 73 3.03 -7.76 2.31
CA GLN A 73 3.87 -8.42 1.32
C GLN A 73 4.99 -9.17 2.02
N GLY A 74 5.31 -10.40 1.54
CA GLY A 74 6.24 -11.30 2.22
C GLY A 74 7.66 -10.75 2.36
N VAL A 75 8.35 -11.23 3.38
CA VAL A 75 9.80 -11.04 3.54
C VAL A 75 10.51 -12.16 2.80
N PHE A 76 11.45 -11.82 1.94
CA PHE A 76 12.09 -12.78 1.05
C PHE A 76 13.41 -13.38 1.58
N GLY A 77 13.78 -13.16 2.84
CA GLY A 77 14.96 -13.75 3.46
C GLY A 77 16.25 -13.48 2.67
N GLU A 78 16.84 -14.53 2.07
CA GLU A 78 18.03 -14.41 1.22
C GLU A 78 17.79 -13.59 -0.07
N TYR A 79 16.54 -13.34 -0.43
CA TYR A 79 16.11 -12.57 -1.60
C TYR A 79 15.54 -11.21 -1.19
N ASP A 80 16.13 -10.57 -0.19
CA ASP A 80 15.73 -9.21 0.20
C ASP A 80 15.70 -8.28 -1.03
N THR A 81 14.56 -7.64 -1.25
CA THR A 81 14.41 -6.61 -2.25
C THR A 81 14.84 -5.26 -1.70
N ALA A 82 15.06 -4.27 -2.57
CA ALA A 82 15.30 -2.90 -2.14
C ALA A 82 14.20 -2.40 -1.17
N ILE A 83 12.96 -2.85 -1.35
CA ILE A 83 11.82 -2.44 -0.51
C ILE A 83 11.90 -3.06 0.88
N SER A 84 12.25 -4.36 1.00
CA SER A 84 12.43 -4.98 2.31
C SER A 84 13.64 -4.43 3.06
N LEU A 85 14.72 -4.09 2.35
CA LEU A 85 15.88 -3.41 2.93
C LEU A 85 15.50 -2.02 3.45
N MET A 86 14.74 -1.24 2.65
CA MET A 86 14.21 0.05 3.10
C MET A 86 13.32 -0.11 4.33
N ALA A 87 12.37 -1.05 4.31
CA ALA A 87 11.48 -1.33 5.43
C ALA A 87 12.25 -1.61 6.74
N LYS A 88 13.37 -2.34 6.65
CA LYS A 88 14.23 -2.66 7.80
C LYS A 88 14.93 -1.43 8.39
N THR A 89 14.97 -0.30 7.70
CA THR A 89 15.50 0.96 8.27
C THR A 89 14.49 1.65 9.20
N ALA A 90 13.21 1.26 9.26
CA ALA A 90 12.26 1.80 10.21
C ALA A 90 12.62 1.46 11.67
N ASP A 91 12.15 2.27 12.63
CA ASP A 91 12.31 1.97 14.06
C ASP A 91 11.48 0.75 14.46
N THR A 92 10.36 0.54 13.81
CA THR A 92 9.51 -0.65 13.95
C THR A 92 9.14 -1.19 12.58
N THR A 93 9.47 -2.45 12.33
CA THR A 93 9.05 -3.15 11.10
C THR A 93 8.28 -4.40 11.47
N LYS A 94 7.11 -4.59 10.89
CA LYS A 94 6.28 -5.77 11.10
C LYS A 94 5.69 -6.24 9.78
N TRP A 95 5.71 -7.54 9.59
CA TRP A 95 5.03 -8.24 8.49
C TRP A 95 3.85 -9.02 9.02
N SER A 96 2.76 -9.09 8.28
CA SER A 96 1.58 -9.90 8.64
C SER A 96 1.88 -11.39 8.64
N HIS A 97 2.93 -11.82 7.91
CA HIS A 97 3.40 -13.20 7.80
C HIS A 97 4.88 -13.24 7.44
N GLU A 98 5.54 -14.33 7.82
CA GLU A 98 6.98 -14.55 7.60
C GLU A 98 7.27 -15.44 6.39
N SER A 99 6.26 -15.90 5.66
CA SER A 99 6.39 -16.87 4.58
C SER A 99 6.55 -16.22 3.22
N TYR A 100 7.32 -16.88 2.35
CA TYR A 100 7.45 -16.59 0.93
C TYR A 100 6.14 -16.83 0.14
N ALA A 101 5.24 -17.62 0.69
CA ALA A 101 3.96 -17.91 0.06
C ALA A 101 3.09 -16.63 0.01
N PHE A 102 2.36 -16.47 -1.08
CA PHE A 102 1.28 -15.50 -1.16
C PHE A 102 0.43 -15.63 0.10
N SER A 103 0.25 -14.53 0.79
CA SER A 103 -0.40 -14.51 2.09
C SER A 103 -1.82 -15.07 2.01
N ASP A 104 -2.16 -16.00 2.89
CA ASP A 104 -3.54 -16.39 3.16
C ASP A 104 -4.30 -15.30 3.94
N ARG A 105 -3.62 -14.18 4.25
CA ARG A 105 -4.15 -13.10 5.05
C ARG A 105 -4.47 -11.91 4.18
N TYR A 106 -5.65 -11.38 4.37
CA TYR A 106 -6.07 -10.13 3.74
C TYR A 106 -5.39 -8.92 4.38
N ASP A 107 -5.36 -7.81 3.68
CA ASP A 107 -4.68 -6.57 4.11
C ASP A 107 -5.23 -5.99 5.42
N GLU A 108 -6.45 -6.34 5.82
CA GLU A 108 -7.00 -5.97 7.13
C GLU A 108 -6.18 -6.50 8.32
N SER A 109 -5.34 -7.53 8.09
CA SER A 109 -4.37 -8.01 9.08
C SER A 109 -3.36 -6.96 9.54
N LEU A 110 -3.22 -5.87 8.78
CA LEU A 110 -2.39 -4.72 9.13
C LEU A 110 -3.06 -3.76 10.13
N LEU A 111 -4.40 -3.76 10.23
CA LEU A 111 -5.13 -2.85 11.13
C LEU A 111 -4.75 -3.02 12.61
N PRO A 112 -4.62 -4.25 13.16
CA PRO A 112 -4.16 -4.43 14.53
C PRO A 112 -2.74 -3.90 14.79
N LEU A 113 -1.88 -3.83 13.76
CA LEU A 113 -0.52 -3.31 13.90
C LEU A 113 -0.52 -1.80 14.19
N LEU A 114 -1.50 -1.06 13.66
CA LEU A 114 -1.68 0.37 13.97
C LEU A 114 -1.93 0.61 15.46
N GLN A 115 -2.54 -0.34 16.17
CA GLN A 115 -2.79 -0.23 17.60
C GLN A 115 -1.50 -0.29 18.44
N SER A 116 -0.40 -0.76 17.86
CA SER A 116 0.91 -0.79 18.51
C SER A 116 1.68 0.53 18.40
N VAL A 117 1.19 1.50 17.64
CA VAL A 117 1.81 2.81 17.47
C VAL A 117 1.52 3.68 18.68
N ASP A 118 2.55 4.30 19.25
CA ASP A 118 2.42 5.23 20.37
C ASP A 118 1.87 6.58 19.88
N PRO A 119 0.61 6.94 20.21
CA PRO A 119 0.00 8.18 19.71
C PRO A 119 0.59 9.46 20.34
N SER A 120 1.44 9.34 21.36
CA SER A 120 2.10 10.50 21.99
C SER A 120 3.32 11.00 21.20
N LYS A 121 3.75 10.24 20.20
CA LYS A 121 4.92 10.56 19.37
C LYS A 121 4.50 11.15 18.02
N ASN A 122 5.42 11.86 17.40
CA ASN A 122 5.30 12.19 15.98
C ASN A 122 5.62 10.93 15.18
N ASN A 123 4.62 10.35 14.55
CA ASN A 123 4.74 9.08 13.85
C ASN A 123 4.74 9.28 12.32
N PHE A 124 5.63 8.57 11.64
CA PHE A 124 5.61 8.38 10.19
C PHE A 124 5.41 6.88 9.91
N ILE A 125 4.28 6.53 9.34
CA ILE A 125 3.85 5.13 9.20
C ILE A 125 3.70 4.81 7.72
N VAL A 126 4.40 3.79 7.27
CA VAL A 126 4.20 3.17 5.95
C VAL A 126 3.36 1.92 6.13
N ILE A 127 2.26 1.82 5.40
CA ILE A 127 1.39 0.65 5.33
C ILE A 127 1.49 0.11 3.91
N HIS A 128 2.16 -1.02 3.77
CA HIS A 128 2.46 -1.66 2.49
C HIS A 128 1.49 -2.83 2.28
N ILE A 129 0.42 -2.57 1.57
CA ILE A 129 -0.65 -3.53 1.30
C ILE A 129 -0.31 -4.43 0.10
N MET A 130 -0.99 -5.56 0.01
CA MET A 130 -0.98 -6.40 -1.20
C MET A 130 -1.87 -5.77 -2.29
N GLY A 131 -2.97 -5.17 -1.89
CA GLY A 131 -3.89 -4.50 -2.81
C GLY A 131 -4.46 -5.44 -3.86
N SER A 132 -4.58 -4.93 -5.09
CA SER A 132 -5.08 -5.70 -6.24
C SER A 132 -3.95 -6.37 -7.02
N HIS A 133 -3.01 -7.03 -6.33
CA HIS A 133 -1.99 -7.84 -6.96
C HIS A 133 -2.60 -9.04 -7.70
N ILE A 134 -1.94 -9.56 -8.74
CA ILE A 134 -2.36 -10.75 -9.51
C ILE A 134 -2.97 -11.85 -8.62
N TYR A 135 -3.90 -12.64 -9.15
CA TYR A 135 -4.83 -13.53 -8.44
C TYR A 135 -5.81 -12.72 -7.59
N TYR A 136 -6.52 -11.78 -8.24
CA TYR A 136 -7.42 -10.82 -7.60
C TYR A 136 -8.44 -11.46 -6.67
N ASN A 137 -8.92 -12.68 -6.98
CA ASN A 137 -9.85 -13.43 -6.13
C ASN A 137 -9.31 -13.77 -4.75
N ASP A 138 -7.99 -13.82 -4.61
CA ASP A 138 -7.32 -14.12 -3.36
C ASP A 138 -7.00 -12.84 -2.55
N ARG A 139 -7.44 -11.68 -3.04
CA ARG A 139 -7.10 -10.38 -2.46
C ARG A 139 -8.17 -9.78 -1.56
N TYR A 140 -9.34 -10.37 -1.49
CA TYR A 140 -10.46 -9.88 -0.70
C TYR A 140 -11.26 -11.03 -0.05
N PRO A 141 -11.83 -10.82 1.15
CA PRO A 141 -12.71 -11.80 1.76
C PRO A 141 -14.07 -11.85 1.04
N HIS A 142 -14.75 -12.99 1.18
CA HIS A 142 -15.97 -13.31 0.42
C HIS A 142 -17.07 -12.24 0.52
N GLU A 143 -17.18 -11.54 1.63
CA GLU A 143 -18.17 -10.45 1.82
C GLU A 143 -17.99 -9.28 0.86
N PHE A 144 -16.81 -9.14 0.25
CA PHE A 144 -16.53 -8.14 -0.79
C PHE A 144 -16.75 -8.66 -2.21
N SER A 145 -17.24 -9.89 -2.39
CA SER A 145 -17.66 -10.45 -3.70
C SER A 145 -18.97 -9.83 -4.19
N LYS A 146 -18.97 -8.52 -4.42
CA LYS A 146 -20.17 -7.78 -4.88
C LYS A 146 -20.53 -8.11 -6.31
N TRP A 147 -19.53 -8.23 -7.17
CA TRP A 147 -19.73 -8.57 -8.58
C TRP A 147 -19.39 -10.03 -8.82
N LYS A 148 -20.32 -10.72 -9.46
CA LYS A 148 -20.21 -12.14 -9.71
C LYS A 148 -19.12 -12.38 -10.77
N GLN A 149 -18.17 -13.22 -10.44
CA GLN A 149 -17.06 -13.55 -11.31
C GLN A 149 -17.54 -14.19 -12.63
N GLY A 150 -16.92 -13.77 -13.72
CA GLY A 150 -16.97 -14.46 -14.99
C GLY A 150 -16.20 -15.79 -14.95
N PRO A 151 -16.04 -16.45 -16.11
CA PRO A 151 -15.36 -17.76 -16.18
C PRO A 151 -13.87 -17.70 -15.85
N TYR A 152 -13.29 -16.53 -15.73
CA TYR A 152 -11.86 -16.32 -15.46
C TYR A 152 -11.65 -15.79 -14.05
N PRO A 153 -10.78 -16.44 -13.22
CA PRO A 153 -10.55 -16.05 -11.83
C PRO A 153 -9.98 -14.64 -11.65
N ASP A 154 -9.25 -14.13 -12.63
CA ASP A 154 -8.62 -12.80 -12.60
C ASP A 154 -9.29 -11.82 -13.57
N GLY A 155 -10.61 -11.94 -13.71
CA GLY A 155 -11.41 -11.04 -14.55
C GLY A 155 -11.64 -9.66 -13.93
N GLN A 156 -12.27 -8.77 -14.70
CA GLN A 156 -12.58 -7.39 -14.29
C GLN A 156 -13.44 -7.34 -13.01
N GLU A 157 -14.33 -8.33 -12.82
CA GLU A 157 -15.16 -8.42 -11.61
C GLU A 157 -14.34 -8.69 -10.35
N ALA A 158 -13.36 -9.60 -10.45
CA ALA A 158 -12.46 -9.93 -9.34
C ALA A 158 -11.57 -8.72 -9.01
N TYR A 159 -11.06 -8.04 -10.02
CA TYR A 159 -10.33 -6.79 -9.83
C TYR A 159 -11.18 -5.72 -9.15
N ALA A 160 -12.42 -5.49 -9.62
CA ALA A 160 -13.33 -4.53 -9.03
C ALA A 160 -13.67 -4.87 -7.57
N ASN A 161 -13.85 -6.15 -7.24
CA ASN A 161 -14.06 -6.59 -5.86
C ASN A 161 -12.83 -6.32 -4.98
N SER A 162 -11.61 -6.54 -5.50
CA SER A 162 -10.37 -6.24 -4.78
C SER A 162 -10.18 -4.73 -4.56
N GLN A 163 -10.59 -3.88 -5.51
CA GLN A 163 -10.59 -2.43 -5.36
C GLN A 163 -11.62 -1.99 -4.31
N LEU A 164 -12.82 -2.57 -4.30
CA LEU A 164 -13.84 -2.29 -3.29
C LEU A 164 -13.33 -2.61 -1.87
N TYR A 165 -12.63 -3.72 -1.72
CA TYR A 165 -12.02 -4.08 -0.44
C TYR A 165 -10.89 -3.11 -0.06
N THR A 166 -10.03 -2.73 -1.00
CA THR A 166 -8.98 -1.73 -0.76
C THR A 166 -9.57 -0.38 -0.34
N ASP A 167 -10.65 0.07 -0.97
CA ASP A 167 -11.34 1.31 -0.62
C ASP A 167 -11.87 1.28 0.81
N TRP A 168 -12.51 0.18 1.20
CA TRP A 168 -12.93 -0.04 2.58
C TRP A 168 -11.74 -0.02 3.57
N LEU A 169 -10.64 -0.70 3.23
CA LEU A 169 -9.44 -0.74 4.08
C LEU A 169 -8.86 0.66 4.29
N LEU A 170 -8.77 1.46 3.23
CA LEU A 170 -8.30 2.84 3.30
C LEU A 170 -9.18 3.68 4.22
N GLN A 171 -10.50 3.48 4.17
CA GLN A 171 -11.45 4.11 5.10
C GLN A 171 -11.16 3.72 6.55
N GLN A 172 -10.90 2.44 6.83
CA GLN A 172 -10.57 1.98 8.18
C GLN A 172 -9.27 2.61 8.69
N ILE A 173 -8.22 2.62 7.87
CA ILE A 173 -6.92 3.24 8.20
C ILE A 173 -7.09 4.74 8.47
N TYR A 174 -7.80 5.44 7.59
CA TYR A 174 -8.07 6.88 7.75
C TYR A 174 -8.83 7.17 9.04
N THR A 175 -9.91 6.44 9.28
CA THR A 175 -10.76 6.62 10.48
C THR A 175 -9.96 6.38 11.75
N TYR A 176 -9.22 5.27 11.83
CA TYR A 176 -8.36 4.97 12.97
C TYR A 176 -7.28 6.05 13.16
N GLY A 177 -6.66 6.48 12.07
CA GLY A 177 -5.65 7.55 12.08
C GLY A 177 -6.21 8.85 12.66
N LYS A 178 -7.40 9.25 12.25
CA LYS A 178 -8.07 10.47 12.76
C LYS A 178 -8.47 10.34 14.23
N GLU A 179 -9.03 9.21 14.62
CA GLU A 179 -9.58 9.03 15.96
C GLU A 179 -8.51 8.72 17.03
N LYS A 180 -7.44 8.02 16.65
CA LYS A 180 -6.49 7.43 17.62
C LYS A 180 -5.06 7.93 17.47
N LEU A 181 -4.64 8.39 16.29
CA LEU A 181 -3.25 8.73 16.00
C LEU A 181 -3.04 10.22 15.66
N ASN A 182 -4.07 11.06 15.80
CA ASN A 182 -4.00 12.49 15.45
C ASN A 182 -3.47 12.69 14.01
N LEU A 183 -4.03 11.95 13.05
CA LEU A 183 -3.61 11.96 11.65
C LEU A 183 -3.56 13.38 11.08
N GLN A 184 -2.40 13.81 10.62
CA GLN A 184 -2.18 15.11 10.00
C GLN A 184 -2.23 15.03 8.46
N ALA A 185 -1.70 13.94 7.89
CA ALA A 185 -1.75 13.70 6.44
C ALA A 185 -1.74 12.18 6.18
N MET A 186 -2.38 11.77 5.11
CA MET A 186 -2.34 10.43 4.55
C MET A 186 -2.13 10.55 3.04
N VAL A 187 -1.20 9.79 2.50
CA VAL A 187 -0.97 9.67 1.06
C VAL A 187 -1.20 8.22 0.68
N TYR A 188 -2.03 8.00 -0.31
CA TYR A 188 -2.24 6.69 -0.93
C TYR A 188 -1.87 6.77 -2.42
N PHE A 189 -1.13 5.80 -2.89
CA PHE A 189 -0.82 5.64 -4.31
C PHE A 189 -0.61 4.17 -4.63
N SER A 190 -0.91 3.78 -5.88
CA SER A 190 -0.50 2.49 -6.44
C SER A 190 0.91 2.60 -6.99
N ASP A 191 1.69 1.54 -6.85
CA ASP A 191 3.04 1.44 -7.41
C ASP A 191 3.03 1.37 -8.94
N HIS A 192 2.04 0.69 -9.53
CA HIS A 192 1.79 0.66 -10.98
C HIS A 192 0.33 0.40 -11.30
N GLY A 193 -0.03 0.54 -12.57
CA GLY A 193 -1.34 0.16 -13.07
C GLY A 193 -1.41 -1.30 -13.49
N GLU A 194 -2.63 -1.76 -13.82
CA GLU A 194 -2.93 -3.09 -14.33
C GLU A 194 -3.58 -3.04 -15.72
N SER A 195 -3.31 -4.04 -16.55
CA SER A 195 -3.95 -4.21 -17.86
C SER A 195 -4.92 -5.38 -17.80
N LEU A 196 -6.21 -5.06 -17.64
CA LEU A 196 -7.28 -6.07 -17.50
C LEU A 196 -7.72 -6.69 -18.82
N ASP A 197 -7.34 -6.11 -19.96
CA ASP A 197 -7.80 -6.51 -21.29
C ASP A 197 -6.78 -7.36 -22.07
N LYS A 198 -5.61 -7.59 -21.51
CA LYS A 198 -4.56 -8.38 -22.16
C LYS A 198 -4.03 -9.41 -21.17
N SER A 199 -4.03 -10.69 -21.58
CA SER A 199 -3.25 -11.70 -20.88
C SER A 199 -1.77 -11.29 -20.87
N HIS A 200 -1.20 -11.23 -19.71
CA HIS A 200 0.23 -11.04 -19.51
C HIS A 200 1.03 -12.27 -19.96
#